data_e60bebd875ca3b185ca48fed2acbb4bf
#
_entry.id   e60bebd875ca3b185ca48fed2acbb4bf
#
_cell.length_a   1.000
_cell.length_b   1.000
_cell.length_c   1.000
_cell.angle_alpha   90.00
_cell.angle_beta   90.00
_cell.angle_gamma   90.00
#
_symmetry.space_group_name_H-M   'P 1'
#
loop_
_entity.id
_entity.type
_entity.pdbx_description
1 polymer ?
#
loop_
_entity_poly.entity_id
_entity_poly.type
_entity_poly.pdbx_seq_one_letter_code
_entity_poly.pdbx_strand_id
1 'polypeptide(L)'
;MRYPVPGPDQPNSPFTPGYGRRPLVFGGHEDLLRDMGRVFQDHDFGENQSVLLSGLRGAGKTSMLQRIEDLARDAGWLVISEDASAGLQRRLVESTLPDVVNSLPRQTKRELKELGLWHFSAAWEVTERPSRPLMRNDLVTVARHAGVRGILITIDEVSSGKTRLREVSAVAREVSHAISRGADIVVAFAGIKVDLDELVRQEHTTFLRRSRTADFHRLSPRETRHVLAETARLGGREFTAEALEMLIAAAQGYPYLVQLLGDYAWRHRPDHPRIDLSAAEAARDRGLQAVMDRVMSKVFNDLSAKDQEFLRAMAVDEERSRIGDITARLGSYSQYVNQYRNRLIDSGYVQPDGYGYLRFALPYLGAYIRSLTDRGPASAPDDDWSAYPPPLT
;
A
#
# COMPACT_ATOMS: atom_id res chain seq x y z
N MET A 1 -7.05 -17.24 28.58
CA MET A 1 -5.96 -16.53 29.30
C MET A 1 -6.07 -15.03 28.99
N ARG A 2 -6.22 -14.17 29.99
CA ARG A 2 -6.18 -12.72 29.78
C ARG A 2 -4.70 -12.32 29.68
N TYR A 3 -4.30 -11.74 28.55
CA TYR A 3 -2.98 -11.12 28.45
C TYR A 3 -2.89 -9.95 29.40
N PRO A 4 -1.78 -9.79 30.14
CA PRO A 4 -1.58 -8.62 31.00
C PRO A 4 -1.60 -7.36 30.12
N VAL A 5 -2.36 -6.36 30.55
CA VAL A 5 -2.31 -5.02 29.95
C VAL A 5 -0.89 -4.49 30.25
N PRO A 6 -0.15 -3.99 29.23
CA PRO A 6 1.18 -3.43 29.46
C PRO A 6 1.12 -2.34 30.52
N GLY A 7 2.00 -2.41 31.54
CA GLY A 7 2.17 -1.32 32.48
C GLY A 7 2.78 -0.08 31.80
N PRO A 8 2.67 1.11 32.42
CA PRO A 8 3.15 2.37 31.82
C PRO A 8 4.67 2.41 31.56
N ASP A 9 5.45 1.50 32.11
CA ASP A 9 6.91 1.45 31.99
C ASP A 9 7.42 0.39 31.01
N GLN A 10 6.54 -0.30 30.26
CA GLN A 10 6.99 -1.28 29.27
C GLN A 10 7.35 -0.60 27.95
N PRO A 11 8.54 -0.88 27.38
CA PRO A 11 8.93 -0.29 26.11
C PRO A 11 7.93 -0.69 25.01
N ASN A 12 7.46 0.30 24.27
CA ASN A 12 6.59 0.06 23.12
C ASN A 12 7.27 -0.90 22.13
N SER A 13 6.48 -1.78 21.53
CA SER A 13 7.00 -2.66 20.49
C SER A 13 7.61 -1.85 19.35
N PRO A 14 8.82 -2.20 18.86
CA PRO A 14 9.43 -1.57 17.71
C PRO A 14 8.78 -2.03 16.39
N PHE A 15 7.99 -3.12 16.43
CA PHE A 15 7.23 -3.60 15.29
C PHE A 15 5.93 -2.82 15.13
N THR A 16 5.55 -2.53 13.90
CA THR A 16 4.46 -1.61 13.58
C THR A 16 3.44 -2.23 12.61
N PRO A 17 2.65 -3.25 13.04
CA PRO A 17 1.65 -3.89 12.19
C PRO A 17 0.41 -3.01 11.94
N GLY A 18 0.29 -1.86 12.60
CA GLY A 18 -0.85 -0.95 12.49
C GLY A 18 -0.87 -0.15 11.20
N TYR A 19 -2.08 0.23 10.76
CA TYR A 19 -2.25 1.11 9.61
C TYR A 19 -1.54 2.46 9.79
N GLY A 20 -0.90 2.94 8.72
CA GLY A 20 -0.21 4.23 8.71
C GLY A 20 1.06 4.31 9.56
N ARG A 21 1.50 3.20 10.14
CA ARG A 21 2.75 3.13 10.90
C ARG A 21 3.89 2.60 10.05
N ARG A 22 5.04 3.29 10.13
CA ARG A 22 6.24 2.94 9.36
C ARG A 22 7.06 1.89 10.09
N PRO A 23 7.54 0.85 9.39
CA PRO A 23 8.50 -0.07 9.96
C PRO A 23 9.84 0.65 10.20
N LEU A 24 10.53 0.31 11.28
CA LEU A 24 11.88 0.83 11.55
C LEU A 24 12.90 0.29 10.55
N VAL A 25 12.71 -0.95 10.10
CA VAL A 25 13.59 -1.63 9.15
C VAL A 25 12.76 -2.07 7.95
N PHE A 26 13.21 -1.66 6.77
CA PHE A 26 12.64 -2.11 5.49
C PHE A 26 13.42 -3.34 5.00
N GLY A 27 12.73 -4.25 4.33
CA GLY A 27 13.32 -5.34 3.58
C GLY A 27 13.13 -5.11 2.09
N GLY A 28 14.23 -5.17 1.33
CA GLY A 28 14.22 -4.94 -0.11
C GLY A 28 14.13 -3.48 -0.53
N HIS A 29 14.37 -3.24 -1.83
CA HIS A 29 14.27 -1.91 -2.47
C HIS A 29 15.21 -0.83 -1.91
N GLU A 30 16.37 -1.20 -1.34
CA GLU A 30 17.38 -0.27 -0.84
C GLU A 30 17.99 0.58 -1.97
N ASP A 31 18.04 0.04 -3.18
CA ASP A 31 18.45 0.73 -4.40
C ASP A 31 17.50 1.90 -4.73
N LEU A 32 16.17 1.65 -4.68
CA LEU A 32 15.16 2.68 -4.88
C LEU A 32 15.34 3.82 -3.87
N LEU A 33 15.47 3.50 -2.58
CA LEU A 33 15.63 4.53 -1.54
C LEU A 33 16.92 5.33 -1.71
N ARG A 34 18.02 4.68 -2.10
CA ARG A 34 19.29 5.34 -2.39
C ARG A 34 19.17 6.30 -3.55
N ASP A 35 18.54 5.87 -4.63
CA ASP A 35 18.38 6.68 -5.84
C ASP A 35 17.42 7.86 -5.59
N MET A 36 16.32 7.64 -4.86
CA MET A 36 15.43 8.72 -4.42
C MET A 36 16.16 9.73 -3.52
N GLY A 37 17.06 9.27 -2.65
CA GLY A 37 17.93 10.15 -1.87
C GLY A 37 18.77 11.07 -2.75
N ARG A 38 19.37 10.57 -3.84
CA ARG A 38 20.13 11.37 -4.81
C ARG A 38 19.23 12.38 -5.53
N VAL A 39 18.05 11.95 -5.95
CA VAL A 39 17.06 12.85 -6.58
C VAL A 39 16.79 14.05 -5.68
N PHE A 40 16.49 13.82 -4.40
CA PHE A 40 16.12 14.90 -3.49
C PHE A 40 17.31 15.75 -3.03
N GLN A 41 18.50 15.18 -2.93
CA GLN A 41 19.69 15.91 -2.51
C GLN A 41 20.38 16.65 -3.67
N ASP A 42 20.54 15.98 -4.80
CA ASP A 42 21.40 16.41 -5.91
C ASP A 42 20.63 16.83 -7.17
N HIS A 43 19.30 16.69 -7.19
CA HIS A 43 18.44 16.87 -8.38
C HIS A 43 18.83 15.94 -9.54
N ASP A 44 19.35 14.73 -9.22
CA ASP A 44 19.69 13.71 -10.21
C ASP A 44 18.44 12.85 -10.52
N PHE A 45 17.56 13.39 -11.37
CA PHE A 45 16.26 12.79 -11.63
C PHE A 45 16.34 11.47 -12.39
N GLY A 46 17.09 11.41 -13.49
CA GLY A 46 17.14 10.22 -14.35
C GLY A 46 15.75 9.66 -14.67
N GLU A 47 15.58 8.35 -14.48
CA GLU A 47 14.28 7.67 -14.59
C GLU A 47 13.39 7.82 -13.34
N ASN A 48 13.95 8.37 -12.26
CA ASN A 48 13.29 8.48 -10.95
C ASN A 48 12.37 9.69 -10.82
N GLN A 49 12.21 10.50 -11.88
CA GLN A 49 11.27 11.63 -11.88
C GLN A 49 9.81 11.18 -11.76
N SER A 50 9.52 9.95 -12.20
CA SER A 50 8.25 9.29 -11.96
C SER A 50 8.47 7.84 -11.50
N VAL A 51 7.79 7.42 -10.44
CA VAL A 51 7.97 6.11 -9.82
C VAL A 51 6.62 5.39 -9.72
N LEU A 52 6.59 4.11 -10.08
CA LEU A 52 5.44 3.24 -9.97
C LEU A 52 5.74 2.12 -8.96
N LEU A 53 5.02 2.11 -7.84
CA LEU A 53 5.14 1.08 -6.82
C LEU A 53 4.01 0.07 -7.00
N SER A 54 4.31 -1.07 -7.59
CA SER A 54 3.32 -2.10 -7.85
C SER A 54 3.43 -3.26 -6.84
N GLY A 55 2.32 -3.87 -6.51
CA GLY A 55 2.32 -5.05 -5.64
C GLY A 55 1.02 -5.29 -4.93
N LEU A 56 0.93 -6.42 -4.24
CA LEU A 56 -0.25 -6.84 -3.50
C LEU A 56 -0.59 -5.90 -2.34
N ARG A 57 -1.80 -6.04 -1.83
CA ARG A 57 -2.20 -5.40 -0.57
C ARG A 57 -1.32 -5.94 0.58
N GLY A 58 -0.85 -5.05 1.44
CA GLY A 58 0.05 -5.42 2.54
C GLY A 58 1.50 -5.74 2.14
N ALA A 59 1.88 -5.53 0.87
CA ALA A 59 3.25 -5.72 0.40
C ALA A 59 4.23 -4.60 0.79
N GLY A 60 3.75 -3.53 1.45
CA GLY A 60 4.62 -2.46 1.95
C GLY A 60 4.68 -1.20 1.07
N LYS A 61 3.88 -1.08 0.00
CA LYS A 61 3.88 0.07 -0.92
C LYS A 61 3.64 1.40 -0.21
N THR A 62 2.60 1.50 0.61
CA THR A 62 2.28 2.70 1.41
C THR A 62 3.44 3.08 2.33
N SER A 63 4.05 2.10 3.00
CA SER A 63 5.22 2.34 3.85
C SER A 63 6.42 2.85 3.05
N MET A 64 6.61 2.36 1.82
CA MET A 64 7.66 2.84 0.92
C MET A 64 7.38 4.27 0.45
N LEU A 65 6.13 4.60 0.05
CA LEU A 65 5.76 5.98 -0.27
C LEU A 65 6.09 6.92 0.89
N GLN A 66 5.68 6.56 2.10
CA GLN A 66 5.97 7.34 3.30
C GLN A 66 7.48 7.50 3.54
N ARG A 67 8.29 6.47 3.26
CA ARG A 67 9.75 6.57 3.38
C ARG A 67 10.36 7.49 2.34
N ILE A 68 9.86 7.45 1.11
CA ILE A 68 10.25 8.39 0.03
C ILE A 68 9.85 9.82 0.42
N GLU A 69 8.67 10.01 0.99
CA GLU A 69 8.21 11.31 1.49
C GLU A 69 9.11 11.86 2.59
N ASP A 70 9.60 11.01 3.51
CA ASP A 70 10.54 11.45 4.55
C ASP A 70 11.86 11.92 3.95
N LEU A 71 12.43 11.14 3.02
CA LEU A 71 13.65 11.53 2.32
C LEU A 71 13.48 12.89 1.62
N ALA A 72 12.31 13.13 1.04
CA ALA A 72 12.02 14.42 0.40
C ALA A 72 11.90 15.55 1.42
N ARG A 73 11.18 15.35 2.53
CA ARG A 73 11.06 16.34 3.63
C ARG A 73 12.42 16.66 4.25
N ASP A 74 13.23 15.63 4.53
CA ASP A 74 14.57 15.79 5.11
C ASP A 74 15.50 16.59 4.16
N ALA A 75 15.28 16.48 2.85
CA ALA A 75 15.99 17.25 1.84
C ALA A 75 15.37 18.65 1.57
N GLY A 76 14.30 19.04 2.26
CA GLY A 76 13.67 20.35 2.11
C GLY A 76 12.70 20.48 0.92
N TRP A 77 12.22 19.34 0.39
CA TRP A 77 11.18 19.31 -0.64
C TRP A 77 9.80 19.47 -0.04
N LEU A 78 8.89 20.05 -0.79
CA LEU A 78 7.48 20.04 -0.46
C LEU A 78 6.87 18.68 -0.78
N VAL A 79 6.07 18.13 0.12
CA VAL A 79 5.43 16.82 -0.06
C VAL A 79 3.93 16.98 -0.10
N ILE A 80 3.33 16.51 -1.17
CA ILE A 80 1.89 16.42 -1.40
C ILE A 80 1.55 14.94 -1.41
N SER A 81 0.76 14.46 -0.44
CA SER A 81 0.39 13.05 -0.29
C SER A 81 -1.12 12.91 -0.34
N GLU A 82 -1.61 12.07 -1.27
CA GLU A 82 -3.04 11.87 -1.53
C GLU A 82 -3.36 10.41 -1.86
N ASP A 83 -4.63 10.05 -1.65
CA ASP A 83 -5.19 8.78 -2.11
C ASP A 83 -5.92 8.98 -3.45
N ALA A 84 -5.88 7.97 -4.32
CA ALA A 84 -6.60 7.94 -5.59
C ALA A 84 -8.12 7.76 -5.38
N SER A 85 -8.75 8.66 -4.63
CA SER A 85 -10.18 8.66 -4.36
C SER A 85 -10.91 9.74 -5.17
N ALA A 86 -12.25 9.70 -5.18
CA ALA A 86 -13.06 10.69 -5.89
C ALA A 86 -12.78 12.13 -5.41
N GLY A 87 -12.70 13.07 -6.34
CA GLY A 87 -12.40 14.48 -6.04
C GLY A 87 -10.90 14.77 -5.84
N LEU A 88 -10.00 13.84 -6.21
CA LEU A 88 -8.55 13.99 -6.06
C LEU A 88 -8.03 15.33 -6.61
N GLN A 89 -8.35 15.65 -7.87
CA GLN A 89 -7.88 16.90 -8.49
C GLN A 89 -8.35 18.13 -7.74
N ARG A 90 -9.60 18.12 -7.25
CA ARG A 90 -10.17 19.22 -6.46
C ARG A 90 -9.45 19.36 -5.12
N ARG A 91 -9.24 18.25 -4.38
CA ARG A 91 -8.52 18.27 -3.09
C ARG A 91 -7.11 18.82 -3.27
N LEU A 92 -6.39 18.34 -4.29
CA LEU A 92 -5.04 18.82 -4.57
C LEU A 92 -4.99 20.34 -4.76
N VAL A 93 -5.93 20.92 -5.51
CA VAL A 93 -5.94 22.34 -5.84
C VAL A 93 -6.53 23.19 -4.71
N GLU A 94 -7.62 22.74 -4.08
CA GLU A 94 -8.39 23.56 -3.13
C GLU A 94 -7.97 23.38 -1.67
N SER A 95 -7.24 22.30 -1.34
CA SER A 95 -6.85 21.98 0.04
C SER A 95 -5.36 21.66 0.17
N THR A 96 -4.89 20.57 -0.42
CA THR A 96 -3.58 20.03 -0.10
C THR A 96 -2.43 20.93 -0.53
N LEU A 97 -2.44 21.45 -1.75
CA LEU A 97 -1.39 22.37 -2.21
C LEU A 97 -1.41 23.70 -1.42
N PRO A 98 -2.58 24.34 -1.14
CA PRO A 98 -2.67 25.48 -0.23
C PRO A 98 -2.08 25.20 1.16
N ASP A 99 -2.39 24.06 1.76
CA ASP A 99 -1.91 23.71 3.10
C ASP A 99 -0.38 23.55 3.13
N VAL A 100 0.17 22.89 2.10
CA VAL A 100 1.61 22.73 1.94
C VAL A 100 2.30 24.09 1.76
N VAL A 101 1.76 24.98 0.93
CA VAL A 101 2.29 26.35 0.76
C VAL A 101 2.14 27.15 2.07
N ASN A 102 1.07 26.97 2.82
CA ASN A 102 0.87 27.62 4.12
C ASN A 102 1.85 27.13 5.20
N SER A 103 2.45 25.97 5.06
CA SER A 103 3.49 25.49 5.96
C SER A 103 4.87 26.16 5.74
N LEU A 104 5.06 26.84 4.60
CA LEU A 104 6.31 27.52 4.26
C LEU A 104 6.61 28.73 5.16
N PRO A 105 7.87 29.18 5.27
CA PRO A 105 8.25 30.39 5.96
C PRO A 105 7.44 31.62 5.49
N ARG A 106 7.18 32.56 6.40
CA ARG A 106 6.32 33.73 6.12
C ARG A 106 6.78 34.54 4.91
N GLN A 107 8.09 34.69 4.72
CA GLN A 107 8.64 35.40 3.59
C GLN A 107 8.32 34.70 2.27
N THR A 108 8.62 33.40 2.17
CA THR A 108 8.31 32.57 0.99
C THR A 108 6.84 32.59 0.64
N LYS A 109 5.96 32.50 1.65
CA LYS A 109 4.50 32.61 1.44
C LYS A 109 4.09 33.95 0.86
N ARG A 110 4.66 35.04 1.35
CA ARG A 110 4.37 36.39 0.87
C ARG A 110 4.79 36.56 -0.60
N GLU A 111 5.99 36.12 -0.93
CA GLU A 111 6.53 36.17 -2.30
C GLU A 111 5.69 35.34 -3.27
N LEU A 112 5.29 34.13 -2.88
CA LEU A 112 4.39 33.28 -3.68
C LEU A 112 3.01 33.93 -3.90
N LYS A 113 2.47 34.62 -2.90
CA LYS A 113 1.21 35.38 -3.03
C LYS A 113 1.36 36.54 -4.02
N GLU A 114 2.45 37.27 -3.98
CA GLU A 114 2.75 38.37 -4.90
C GLU A 114 2.89 37.88 -6.35
N LEU A 115 3.30 36.63 -6.56
CA LEU A 115 3.38 35.98 -7.88
C LEU A 115 2.03 35.47 -8.41
N GLY A 116 0.92 35.78 -7.74
CA GLY A 116 -0.43 35.48 -8.23
C GLY A 116 -1.04 34.19 -7.74
N LEU A 117 -0.45 33.52 -6.73
CA LEU A 117 -1.08 32.39 -6.03
C LEU A 117 -2.19 32.83 -5.08
N TRP A 118 -3.03 33.77 -5.53
CA TRP A 118 -4.12 34.37 -4.73
C TRP A 118 -5.21 33.39 -4.34
N HIS A 119 -5.31 32.26 -5.03
CA HIS A 119 -6.35 31.26 -4.79
C HIS A 119 -6.17 30.51 -3.48
N PHE A 120 -5.01 30.64 -2.84
CA PHE A 120 -4.66 29.99 -1.59
C PHE A 120 -4.87 30.85 -0.34
N SER A 121 -5.32 32.07 -0.49
CA SER A 121 -5.55 32.93 0.65
C SER A 121 -6.98 33.40 0.74
N ALA A 122 -7.63 32.98 1.78
CA ALA A 122 -8.84 33.48 2.37
C ALA A 122 -10.16 32.91 1.83
N ALA A 123 -10.82 32.24 2.73
CA ALA A 123 -12.08 32.74 3.24
C ALA A 123 -12.82 33.67 2.24
N TRP A 124 -13.70 33.06 1.41
CA TRP A 124 -15.05 33.49 1.17
C TRP A 124 -15.34 35.01 1.07
N GLU A 125 -14.92 35.62 -0.02
CA GLU A 125 -15.73 36.64 -0.62
C GLU A 125 -15.89 36.32 -2.11
N VAL A 126 -17.08 35.82 -2.42
CA VAL A 126 -17.52 35.46 -3.77
C VAL A 126 -17.90 36.75 -4.48
N THR A 127 -17.00 37.21 -5.35
CA THR A 127 -17.41 38.03 -6.46
C THR A 127 -16.53 37.75 -7.66
N GLU A 128 -17.14 37.15 -8.69
CA GLU A 128 -16.58 36.72 -9.98
C GLU A 128 -15.66 35.45 -9.91
N ARG A 129 -16.16 34.34 -10.54
CA ARG A 129 -15.39 33.13 -10.76
C ARG A 129 -14.27 33.47 -11.75
N PRO A 130 -13.00 33.60 -11.32
CA PRO A 130 -11.89 33.59 -12.26
C PRO A 130 -11.87 32.25 -12.98
N SER A 131 -11.51 32.24 -14.24
CA SER A 131 -11.22 31.05 -15.02
C SER A 131 -10.37 30.11 -14.15
N ARG A 132 -10.82 28.83 -13.96
CA ARG A 132 -10.16 27.84 -13.11
C ARG A 132 -8.63 27.92 -13.27
N PRO A 133 -7.87 28.22 -12.20
CA PRO A 133 -6.42 28.18 -12.29
C PRO A 133 -6.00 26.78 -12.72
N LEU A 134 -5.13 26.69 -13.68
CA LEU A 134 -4.62 25.41 -14.14
C LEU A 134 -3.60 24.91 -13.12
N MET A 135 -3.84 23.80 -12.47
CA MET A 135 -2.98 23.15 -11.48
C MET A 135 -1.49 23.20 -11.87
N ARG A 136 -1.19 23.00 -13.17
CA ARG A 136 0.18 23.08 -13.71
C ARG A 136 0.89 24.43 -13.48
N ASN A 137 0.15 25.53 -13.53
CA ASN A 137 0.71 26.86 -13.32
C ASN A 137 1.10 27.08 -11.87
N ASP A 138 0.23 26.63 -10.95
CA ASP A 138 0.48 26.72 -9.52
C ASP A 138 1.69 25.83 -9.14
N LEU A 139 1.76 24.61 -9.66
CA LEU A 139 2.90 23.71 -9.48
C LEU A 139 4.21 24.33 -10.00
N VAL A 140 4.20 24.92 -11.20
CA VAL A 140 5.39 25.59 -11.76
C VAL A 140 5.80 26.78 -10.91
N THR A 141 4.86 27.61 -10.47
CA THR A 141 5.14 28.79 -9.65
C THR A 141 5.77 28.40 -8.32
N VAL A 142 5.18 27.40 -7.65
CA VAL A 142 5.72 26.90 -6.36
C VAL A 142 7.07 26.23 -6.54
N ALA A 143 7.22 25.31 -7.49
CA ALA A 143 8.46 24.55 -7.69
C ALA A 143 9.66 25.40 -8.10
N ARG A 144 9.41 26.56 -8.76
CA ARG A 144 10.48 27.48 -9.20
C ARG A 144 10.82 28.55 -8.17
N HIS A 145 10.09 28.63 -7.09
CA HIS A 145 10.38 29.63 -6.07
C HIS A 145 11.69 29.31 -5.34
N ALA A 146 12.55 30.30 -5.17
CA ALA A 146 13.90 30.13 -4.59
C ALA A 146 13.92 29.50 -3.18
N GLY A 147 12.81 29.61 -2.43
CA GLY A 147 12.65 28.99 -1.12
C GLY A 147 12.13 27.55 -1.15
N VAL A 148 11.97 26.94 -2.34
CA VAL A 148 11.47 25.58 -2.54
C VAL A 148 12.48 24.79 -3.35
N ARG A 149 12.90 23.63 -2.84
CA ARG A 149 13.85 22.78 -3.57
C ARG A 149 13.18 21.94 -4.66
N GLY A 150 11.92 21.63 -4.51
CA GLY A 150 11.12 20.85 -5.44
C GLY A 150 9.85 20.35 -4.78
N ILE A 151 9.03 19.65 -5.52
CA ILE A 151 7.76 19.07 -5.06
C ILE A 151 7.77 17.56 -5.29
N LEU A 152 7.49 16.79 -4.24
CA LEU A 152 7.13 15.39 -4.35
C LEU A 152 5.62 15.25 -4.27
N ILE A 153 5.01 14.58 -5.24
CA ILE A 153 3.59 14.22 -5.24
C ILE A 153 3.48 12.70 -5.13
N THR A 154 2.85 12.20 -4.08
CA THR A 154 2.57 10.77 -3.91
C THR A 154 1.09 10.52 -4.01
N ILE A 155 0.69 9.49 -4.76
CA ILE A 155 -0.70 9.06 -4.92
C ILE A 155 -0.79 7.58 -4.62
N ASP A 156 -1.41 7.24 -3.49
CA ASP A 156 -1.62 5.86 -3.07
C ASP A 156 -2.99 5.31 -3.53
N GLU A 157 -3.15 4.02 -3.44
CA GLU A 157 -4.38 3.28 -3.78
C GLU A 157 -4.91 3.56 -5.20
N VAL A 158 -4.00 3.70 -6.18
CA VAL A 158 -4.39 3.82 -7.59
C VAL A 158 -5.25 2.63 -7.99
N SER A 159 -6.39 2.91 -8.62
CA SER A 159 -7.39 1.92 -8.99
C SER A 159 -7.91 2.18 -10.41
N SER A 160 -8.15 1.11 -11.18
CA SER A 160 -8.66 1.15 -12.56
C SER A 160 -10.15 1.52 -12.68
N GLY A 161 -10.84 1.76 -11.58
CA GLY A 161 -12.22 2.26 -11.61
C GLY A 161 -12.31 3.56 -12.43
N LYS A 162 -13.18 3.60 -13.47
CA LYS A 162 -13.23 4.66 -14.50
C LYS A 162 -13.12 6.08 -13.96
N THR A 163 -13.84 6.40 -12.89
CA THR A 163 -13.83 7.76 -12.31
C THR A 163 -12.49 8.08 -11.66
N ARG A 164 -11.96 7.15 -10.84
CA ARG A 164 -10.68 7.32 -10.13
C ARG A 164 -9.52 7.40 -11.12
N LEU A 165 -9.50 6.51 -12.09
CA LEU A 165 -8.48 6.50 -13.14
C LEU A 165 -8.42 7.81 -13.92
N ARG A 166 -9.60 8.38 -14.28
CA ARG A 166 -9.67 9.69 -14.97
C ARG A 166 -9.09 10.81 -14.12
N GLU A 167 -9.36 10.83 -12.82
CA GLU A 167 -8.84 11.86 -11.92
C GLU A 167 -7.32 11.74 -11.74
N VAL A 168 -6.80 10.52 -11.52
CA VAL A 168 -5.35 10.28 -11.44
C VAL A 168 -4.66 10.65 -12.75
N SER A 169 -5.24 10.28 -13.90
CA SER A 169 -4.72 10.63 -15.23
C SER A 169 -4.70 12.14 -15.46
N ALA A 170 -5.74 12.86 -14.99
CA ALA A 170 -5.78 14.31 -15.09
C ALA A 170 -4.68 14.97 -14.25
N VAL A 171 -4.44 14.50 -13.03
CA VAL A 171 -3.34 14.97 -12.18
C VAL A 171 -1.99 14.66 -12.83
N ALA A 172 -1.78 13.42 -13.29
CA ALA A 172 -0.54 13.02 -13.96
C ALA A 172 -0.25 13.90 -15.19
N ARG A 173 -1.26 14.25 -15.98
CA ARG A 173 -1.13 15.18 -17.10
C ARG A 173 -0.68 16.57 -16.67
N GLU A 174 -1.29 17.15 -15.63
CA GLU A 174 -0.90 18.48 -15.14
C GLU A 174 0.53 18.48 -14.59
N VAL A 175 0.93 17.41 -13.89
CA VAL A 175 2.31 17.21 -13.42
C VAL A 175 3.28 17.11 -14.60
N SER A 176 2.98 16.30 -15.61
CA SER A 176 3.81 16.18 -16.82
C SER A 176 4.03 17.54 -17.51
N HIS A 177 2.99 18.35 -17.62
CA HIS A 177 3.11 19.71 -18.18
C HIS A 177 3.93 20.63 -17.32
N ALA A 178 3.85 20.53 -15.99
CA ALA A 178 4.69 21.32 -15.09
C ALA A 178 6.18 20.93 -15.22
N ILE A 179 6.48 19.63 -15.24
CA ILE A 179 7.83 19.09 -15.47
C ILE A 179 8.39 19.58 -16.82
N SER A 180 7.58 19.50 -17.90
CA SER A 180 8.00 19.97 -19.22
C SER A 180 8.33 21.47 -19.28
N ARG A 181 7.85 22.23 -18.31
CA ARG A 181 8.19 23.66 -18.13
C ARG A 181 9.38 23.89 -17.21
N GLY A 182 10.09 22.84 -16.81
CA GLY A 182 11.28 22.90 -15.97
C GLY A 182 10.96 23.07 -14.49
N ALA A 183 9.84 22.58 -14.01
CA ALA A 183 9.54 22.47 -12.59
C ALA A 183 10.19 21.21 -12.01
N ASP A 184 10.90 21.33 -10.90
CA ASP A 184 11.48 20.21 -10.17
C ASP A 184 10.37 19.47 -9.40
N ILE A 185 9.76 18.50 -10.07
CA ILE A 185 8.69 17.70 -9.52
C ILE A 185 9.01 16.22 -9.70
N VAL A 186 8.83 15.46 -8.62
CA VAL A 186 8.81 14.00 -8.61
C VAL A 186 7.39 13.53 -8.34
N VAL A 187 6.94 12.51 -9.04
CA VAL A 187 5.64 11.90 -8.78
C VAL A 187 5.78 10.39 -8.54
N ALA A 188 5.13 9.89 -7.51
CA ALA A 188 5.10 8.46 -7.20
C ALA A 188 3.66 7.96 -7.08
N PHE A 189 3.36 6.86 -7.76
CA PHE A 189 2.06 6.19 -7.73
C PHE A 189 2.20 4.82 -7.12
N ALA A 190 1.28 4.44 -6.23
CA ALA A 190 1.21 3.09 -5.68
C ALA A 190 -0.15 2.44 -5.95
N GLY A 191 -0.13 1.17 -6.34
CA GLY A 191 -1.33 0.42 -6.67
C GLY A 191 -1.04 -1.06 -6.90
N ILE A 192 -2.04 -1.81 -7.31
CA ILE A 192 -1.81 -3.14 -7.86
C ILE A 192 -1.36 -3.01 -9.32
N LYS A 193 -0.63 -4.01 -9.81
CA LYS A 193 0.01 -3.96 -11.12
C LYS A 193 -0.97 -3.63 -12.25
N VAL A 194 -2.11 -4.30 -12.30
CA VAL A 194 -3.12 -4.10 -13.35
C VAL A 194 -3.64 -2.66 -13.38
N ASP A 195 -3.83 -2.03 -12.23
CA ASP A 195 -4.34 -0.66 -12.14
C ASP A 195 -3.29 0.37 -12.60
N LEU A 196 -2.03 0.15 -12.24
CA LEU A 196 -0.92 0.99 -12.70
C LEU A 196 -0.66 0.82 -14.20
N ASP A 197 -0.72 -0.41 -14.72
CA ASP A 197 -0.61 -0.68 -16.15
C ASP A 197 -1.72 0.02 -16.93
N GLU A 198 -2.95 0.05 -16.39
CA GLU A 198 -4.06 0.77 -17.01
C GLU A 198 -3.86 2.29 -16.95
N LEU A 199 -3.30 2.83 -15.85
CA LEU A 199 -2.91 4.23 -15.77
C LEU A 199 -1.87 4.59 -16.84
N VAL A 200 -0.86 3.76 -17.03
CA VAL A 200 0.21 3.96 -18.04
C VAL A 200 -0.33 3.90 -19.49
N ARG A 201 -1.43 3.16 -19.73
CA ARG A 201 -2.07 3.07 -21.04
C ARG A 201 -2.92 4.28 -21.40
N GLN A 202 -3.29 5.11 -20.43
CA GLN A 202 -4.11 6.30 -20.69
C GLN A 202 -3.38 7.26 -21.65
N GLU A 203 -4.13 7.94 -22.53
CA GLU A 203 -3.59 8.78 -23.60
C GLU A 203 -2.67 9.90 -23.08
N HIS A 204 -2.98 10.49 -21.94
CA HIS A 204 -2.28 11.67 -21.41
C HIS A 204 -1.20 11.34 -20.37
N THR A 205 -0.90 10.06 -20.16
CA THR A 205 0.07 9.59 -19.16
C THR A 205 1.27 8.87 -19.78
N THR A 206 1.52 9.09 -21.05
CA THR A 206 2.58 8.41 -21.82
C THR A 206 3.98 8.56 -21.22
N PHE A 207 4.24 9.65 -20.47
CA PHE A 207 5.51 9.86 -19.79
C PHE A 207 5.76 8.78 -18.72
N LEU A 208 4.70 8.21 -18.12
CA LEU A 208 4.80 7.12 -17.14
C LEU A 208 5.37 5.82 -17.72
N ARG A 209 5.41 5.67 -19.03
CA ARG A 209 6.10 4.53 -19.70
C ARG A 209 7.60 4.52 -19.47
N ARG A 210 8.17 5.64 -19.03
CA ARG A 210 9.59 5.81 -18.69
C ARG A 210 9.83 5.87 -17.20
N SER A 211 8.81 5.61 -16.40
CA SER A 211 8.90 5.61 -14.94
C SER A 211 9.74 4.45 -14.46
N ARG A 212 10.49 4.69 -13.39
CA ARG A 212 11.04 3.60 -12.60
C ARG A 212 9.91 2.79 -11.99
N THR A 213 9.91 1.48 -12.21
CA THR A 213 8.94 0.56 -11.61
C THR A 213 9.61 -0.25 -10.51
N ALA A 214 8.98 -0.31 -9.34
CA ALA A 214 9.37 -1.16 -8.24
C ALA A 214 8.22 -2.12 -7.92
N ASP A 215 8.47 -3.41 -8.13
CA ASP A 215 7.49 -4.47 -7.91
C ASP A 215 7.66 -5.07 -6.51
N PHE A 216 6.67 -4.85 -5.65
CA PHE A 216 6.65 -5.32 -4.27
C PHE A 216 6.18 -6.78 -4.22
N HIS A 217 7.12 -7.66 -3.95
CA HIS A 217 6.91 -9.09 -3.78
C HIS A 217 7.01 -9.50 -2.31
N ARG A 218 6.88 -10.79 -2.05
CA ARG A 218 7.21 -11.35 -0.74
C ARG A 218 8.72 -11.16 -0.48
N LEU A 219 9.06 -10.82 0.75
CA LEU A 219 10.44 -10.78 1.20
C LEU A 219 11.06 -12.17 1.11
N SER A 220 12.30 -12.24 0.69
CA SER A 220 13.10 -13.46 0.80
C SER A 220 13.29 -13.86 2.27
N PRO A 221 13.64 -15.11 2.57
CA PRO A 221 13.98 -15.53 3.94
C PRO A 221 15.10 -14.67 4.56
N ARG A 222 16.07 -14.23 3.75
CA ARG A 222 17.16 -13.35 4.20
C ARG A 222 16.66 -11.96 4.59
N GLU A 223 15.80 -11.34 3.77
CA GLU A 223 15.20 -10.04 4.05
C GLU A 223 14.25 -10.11 5.25
N THR A 224 13.45 -11.18 5.36
CA THR A 224 12.56 -11.42 6.51
C THR A 224 13.36 -11.50 7.80
N ARG A 225 14.48 -12.26 7.77
CA ARG A 225 15.42 -12.37 8.89
C ARG A 225 15.97 -11.00 9.27
N HIS A 226 16.45 -10.24 8.29
CA HIS A 226 16.99 -8.90 8.51
C HIS A 226 15.96 -7.99 9.18
N VAL A 227 14.73 -7.94 8.66
CA VAL A 227 13.66 -7.10 9.22
C VAL A 227 13.35 -7.51 10.67
N LEU A 228 13.15 -8.81 10.95
CA LEU A 228 12.83 -9.27 12.30
C LEU A 228 13.97 -9.00 13.28
N ALA A 229 15.18 -9.45 12.94
CA ALA A 229 16.32 -9.38 13.84
C ALA A 229 16.73 -7.93 14.12
N GLU A 230 16.84 -7.11 13.08
CA GLU A 230 17.29 -5.74 13.21
C GLU A 230 16.24 -4.85 13.90
N THR A 231 14.94 -5.07 13.63
CA THR A 231 13.87 -4.36 14.35
C THR A 231 13.91 -4.68 15.83
N ALA A 232 14.09 -5.95 16.22
CA ALA A 232 14.19 -6.35 17.62
C ALA A 232 15.45 -5.75 18.28
N ARG A 233 16.59 -5.77 17.58
CA ARG A 233 17.86 -5.21 18.05
C ARG A 233 17.75 -3.70 18.31
N LEU A 234 17.12 -2.96 17.42
CA LEU A 234 16.87 -1.53 17.58
C LEU A 234 15.94 -1.24 18.77
N GLY A 235 15.04 -2.18 19.10
CA GLY A 235 14.21 -2.12 20.31
C GLY A 235 14.92 -2.58 21.60
N GLY A 236 16.18 -3.05 21.52
CA GLY A 236 16.98 -3.51 22.68
C GLY A 236 16.77 -4.97 23.06
N ARG A 237 16.22 -5.81 22.17
CA ARG A 237 16.03 -7.25 22.39
C ARG A 237 16.52 -8.08 21.19
N GLU A 238 16.70 -9.37 21.40
CA GLU A 238 17.16 -10.30 20.36
C GLU A 238 16.26 -11.54 20.32
N PHE A 239 16.07 -12.08 19.13
CA PHE A 239 15.48 -13.41 18.96
C PHE A 239 16.51 -14.53 19.20
N THR A 240 16.08 -15.65 19.77
CA THR A 240 16.87 -16.89 19.66
C THR A 240 16.85 -17.37 18.20
N ALA A 241 17.82 -18.17 17.80
CA ALA A 241 17.91 -18.67 16.43
C ALA A 241 16.65 -19.47 16.04
N GLU A 242 16.16 -20.33 16.93
CA GLU A 242 14.98 -21.17 16.72
C GLU A 242 13.71 -20.31 16.59
N ALA A 243 13.55 -19.29 17.44
CA ALA A 243 12.43 -18.37 17.36
C ALA A 243 12.41 -17.60 16.03
N LEU A 244 13.57 -17.14 15.60
CA LEU A 244 13.72 -16.38 14.36
C LEU A 244 13.37 -17.24 13.15
N GLU A 245 13.90 -18.50 13.08
CA GLU A 245 13.58 -19.42 11.98
C GLU A 245 12.09 -19.75 11.92
N MET A 246 11.46 -19.98 13.06
CA MET A 246 10.02 -20.24 13.12
C MET A 246 9.21 -19.05 12.58
N LEU A 247 9.54 -17.83 12.98
CA LEU A 247 8.81 -16.64 12.52
C LEU A 247 9.06 -16.36 11.03
N ILE A 248 10.26 -16.62 10.51
CA ILE A 248 10.57 -16.51 9.09
C ILE A 248 9.69 -17.49 8.29
N ALA A 249 9.61 -18.73 8.72
CA ALA A 249 8.77 -19.75 8.08
C ALA A 249 7.28 -19.38 8.15
N ALA A 250 6.82 -18.91 9.31
CA ALA A 250 5.42 -18.49 9.52
C ALA A 250 5.07 -17.22 8.74
N ALA A 251 5.97 -16.28 8.59
CA ALA A 251 5.72 -15.03 7.85
C ALA A 251 5.61 -15.27 6.33
N GLN A 252 6.24 -16.33 5.80
CA GLN A 252 6.30 -16.61 4.35
C GLN A 252 6.66 -15.38 3.52
N GLY A 253 7.48 -14.48 4.05
CA GLY A 253 7.90 -13.25 3.41
C GLY A 253 6.82 -12.17 3.25
N TYR A 254 5.64 -12.33 3.85
CA TYR A 254 4.58 -11.33 3.76
C TYR A 254 4.83 -10.17 4.73
N PRO A 255 5.14 -8.94 4.25
CA PRO A 255 5.63 -7.85 5.09
C PRO A 255 4.71 -7.51 6.27
N TYR A 256 3.39 -7.50 6.02
CA TYR A 256 2.42 -7.28 7.10
C TYR A 256 2.54 -8.35 8.20
N LEU A 257 2.67 -9.62 7.81
CA LEU A 257 2.76 -10.72 8.76
C LEU A 257 4.11 -10.73 9.49
N VAL A 258 5.19 -10.30 8.85
CA VAL A 258 6.50 -10.09 9.49
C VAL A 258 6.38 -9.11 10.66
N GLN A 259 5.73 -7.96 10.45
CA GLN A 259 5.50 -6.97 11.50
C GLN A 259 4.55 -7.49 12.59
N LEU A 260 3.48 -8.17 12.21
CA LEU A 260 2.48 -8.70 13.13
C LEU A 260 3.06 -9.79 14.05
N LEU A 261 3.79 -10.74 13.47
CA LEU A 261 4.44 -11.81 14.23
C LEU A 261 5.53 -11.25 15.15
N GLY A 262 6.32 -10.30 14.65
CA GLY A 262 7.33 -9.61 15.46
C GLY A 262 6.70 -8.90 16.67
N ASP A 263 5.60 -8.17 16.46
CA ASP A 263 4.89 -7.48 17.53
C ASP A 263 4.31 -8.44 18.57
N TYR A 264 3.70 -9.56 18.12
CA TYR A 264 3.14 -10.54 19.05
C TYR A 264 4.22 -11.28 19.86
N ALA A 265 5.33 -11.63 19.21
CA ALA A 265 6.46 -12.26 19.90
C ALA A 265 7.12 -11.29 20.90
N TRP A 266 7.27 -10.02 20.51
CA TRP A 266 7.78 -8.97 21.39
C TRP A 266 6.96 -8.82 22.67
N ARG A 267 5.63 -8.82 22.55
CA ARG A 267 4.69 -8.60 23.66
C ARG A 267 4.43 -9.83 24.52
N HIS A 268 4.89 -11.02 24.10
CA HIS A 268 4.59 -12.27 24.82
C HIS A 268 5.25 -12.29 26.22
N ARG A 269 6.52 -11.87 26.30
CA ARG A 269 7.28 -11.73 27.54
C ARG A 269 8.10 -10.44 27.49
N PRO A 270 7.49 -9.30 27.81
CA PRO A 270 8.11 -7.99 27.60
C PRO A 270 9.38 -7.78 28.44
N ASP A 271 9.45 -8.37 29.63
CA ASP A 271 10.56 -8.22 30.57
C ASP A 271 11.76 -9.14 30.29
N HIS A 272 11.65 -9.99 29.26
CA HIS A 272 12.72 -10.94 28.94
C HIS A 272 13.65 -10.36 27.86
N PRO A 273 15.00 -10.36 28.06
CA PRO A 273 15.93 -9.75 27.09
C PRO A 273 15.99 -10.49 25.75
N ARG A 274 15.60 -11.77 25.74
CA ARG A 274 15.54 -12.61 24.53
C ARG A 274 14.11 -13.02 24.22
N ILE A 275 13.78 -13.02 22.96
CA ILE A 275 12.53 -13.55 22.42
C ILE A 275 12.77 -15.00 22.04
N ASP A 276 12.24 -15.90 22.84
CA ASP A 276 12.47 -17.34 22.77
C ASP A 276 11.45 -18.05 21.86
N LEU A 277 11.66 -19.36 21.67
CA LEU A 277 10.79 -20.22 20.86
C LEU A 277 9.34 -20.20 21.32
N SER A 278 9.09 -20.19 22.64
CA SER A 278 7.73 -20.13 23.20
C SER A 278 7.00 -18.86 22.80
N ALA A 279 7.72 -17.72 22.77
CA ALA A 279 7.17 -16.46 22.31
C ALA A 279 6.86 -16.49 20.80
N ALA A 280 7.72 -17.15 20.02
CA ALA A 280 7.50 -17.32 18.57
C ALA A 280 6.31 -18.24 18.26
N GLU A 281 6.13 -19.32 19.01
CA GLU A 281 4.98 -20.23 18.89
C GLU A 281 3.67 -19.52 19.16
N ALA A 282 3.59 -18.83 20.29
CA ALA A 282 2.41 -18.04 20.64
C ALA A 282 2.10 -16.92 19.61
N ALA A 283 3.15 -16.28 19.10
CA ALA A 283 3.03 -15.25 18.08
C ALA A 283 2.54 -15.83 16.74
N ARG A 284 3.07 -16.97 16.32
CA ARG A 284 2.62 -17.69 15.12
C ARG A 284 1.13 -18.00 15.19
N ASP A 285 0.69 -18.68 16.24
CA ASP A 285 -0.69 -19.14 16.35
C ASP A 285 -1.68 -17.96 16.36
N ARG A 286 -1.38 -16.94 17.16
CA ARG A 286 -2.19 -15.73 17.21
C ARG A 286 -2.12 -14.91 15.91
N GLY A 287 -0.94 -14.82 15.29
CA GLY A 287 -0.72 -14.05 14.07
C GLY A 287 -1.42 -14.67 12.86
N LEU A 288 -1.38 -15.99 12.73
CA LEU A 288 -2.08 -16.70 11.66
C LEU A 288 -3.60 -16.54 11.79
N GLN A 289 -4.14 -16.67 13.00
CA GLN A 289 -5.55 -16.42 13.23
C GLN A 289 -5.92 -14.98 12.85
N ALA A 290 -5.16 -14.00 13.31
CA ALA A 290 -5.42 -12.59 13.03
C ALA A 290 -5.34 -12.26 11.53
N VAL A 291 -4.40 -12.84 10.78
CA VAL A 291 -4.29 -12.61 9.34
C VAL A 291 -5.44 -13.24 8.56
N MET A 292 -5.89 -14.43 8.99
CA MET A 292 -7.06 -15.06 8.38
C MET A 292 -8.33 -14.22 8.57
N ASP A 293 -8.58 -13.77 9.81
CA ASP A 293 -9.80 -13.03 10.14
C ASP A 293 -9.83 -11.61 9.58
N ARG A 294 -8.71 -10.91 9.61
CA ARG A 294 -8.65 -9.47 9.29
C ARG A 294 -8.26 -9.18 7.85
N VAL A 295 -7.44 -10.04 7.24
CA VAL A 295 -6.88 -9.81 5.90
C VAL A 295 -7.47 -10.74 4.89
N MET A 296 -7.35 -12.06 5.07
CA MET A 296 -7.78 -13.05 4.07
C MET A 296 -9.30 -13.04 3.89
N SER A 297 -10.06 -12.91 4.99
CA SER A 297 -11.51 -12.74 4.94
C SER A 297 -11.91 -11.55 4.09
N LYS A 298 -11.33 -10.39 4.34
CA LYS A 298 -11.65 -9.18 3.58
C LYS A 298 -11.22 -9.29 2.11
N VAL A 299 -10.00 -9.77 1.87
CA VAL A 299 -9.47 -9.99 0.51
C VAL A 299 -10.38 -10.90 -0.29
N PHE A 300 -10.84 -11.99 0.29
CA PHE A 300 -11.69 -12.96 -0.39
C PHE A 300 -13.12 -12.42 -0.63
N ASN A 301 -13.69 -11.72 0.36
CA ASN A 301 -15.04 -11.18 0.26
C ASN A 301 -15.15 -9.99 -0.71
N ASP A 302 -14.07 -9.24 -0.92
CA ASP A 302 -14.01 -8.13 -1.89
C ASP A 302 -13.96 -8.61 -3.35
N LEU A 303 -13.76 -9.93 -3.59
CA LEU A 303 -13.71 -10.51 -4.93
C LEU A 303 -15.10 -10.75 -5.50
N SER A 304 -15.20 -10.73 -6.84
CA SER A 304 -16.44 -11.13 -7.51
C SER A 304 -16.78 -12.59 -7.25
N ALA A 305 -18.06 -12.95 -7.31
CA ALA A 305 -18.52 -14.33 -7.09
C ALA A 305 -17.78 -15.35 -8.00
N LYS A 306 -17.47 -14.95 -9.24
CA LYS A 306 -16.72 -15.81 -10.19
C LYS A 306 -15.24 -15.95 -9.85
N ASP A 307 -14.61 -14.90 -9.32
CA ASP A 307 -13.24 -15.00 -8.83
C ASP A 307 -13.16 -15.89 -7.59
N GLN A 308 -14.12 -15.74 -6.68
CA GLN A 308 -14.23 -16.61 -5.51
C GLN A 308 -14.42 -18.07 -5.91
N GLU A 309 -15.27 -18.35 -6.92
CA GLU A 309 -15.49 -19.69 -7.47
C GLU A 309 -14.20 -20.29 -8.03
N PHE A 310 -13.43 -19.52 -8.81
CA PHE A 310 -12.13 -19.92 -9.31
C PHE A 310 -11.15 -20.24 -8.18
N LEU A 311 -11.04 -19.36 -7.18
CA LEU A 311 -10.14 -19.55 -6.06
C LEU A 311 -10.55 -20.73 -5.16
N ARG A 312 -11.86 -21.01 -5.01
CA ARG A 312 -12.32 -22.24 -4.34
C ARG A 312 -11.91 -23.51 -5.10
N ALA A 313 -12.07 -23.50 -6.44
CA ALA A 313 -11.64 -24.63 -7.27
C ALA A 313 -10.12 -24.86 -7.19
N MET A 314 -9.35 -23.76 -7.04
CA MET A 314 -7.92 -23.82 -6.85
C MET A 314 -7.53 -24.28 -5.44
N ALA A 315 -8.24 -23.87 -4.40
CA ALA A 315 -7.92 -24.14 -2.99
C ALA A 315 -8.07 -25.62 -2.59
N VAL A 316 -8.64 -26.46 -3.46
CA VAL A 316 -8.69 -27.91 -3.27
C VAL A 316 -7.27 -28.49 -3.17
N ASP A 317 -6.32 -27.92 -3.89
CA ASP A 317 -4.92 -28.31 -3.86
C ASP A 317 -4.16 -27.47 -2.83
N GLU A 318 -3.25 -28.08 -2.06
CA GLU A 318 -2.57 -27.38 -0.95
C GLU A 318 -1.50 -26.41 -1.44
N GLU A 319 -0.65 -26.82 -2.36
CA GLU A 319 0.52 -26.04 -2.77
C GLU A 319 0.31 -25.33 -4.11
N ARG A 320 -0.02 -26.10 -5.14
CA ARG A 320 -0.23 -25.60 -6.51
C ARG A 320 -1.32 -26.36 -7.21
N SER A 321 -2.08 -25.70 -8.05
CA SER A 321 -3.17 -26.27 -8.81
C SER A 321 -2.85 -26.31 -10.29
N ARG A 322 -3.16 -27.41 -10.94
CA ARG A 322 -3.06 -27.52 -12.40
C ARG A 322 -4.26 -26.85 -13.04
N ILE A 323 -4.04 -26.01 -14.07
CA ILE A 323 -5.12 -25.27 -14.73
C ILE A 323 -6.19 -26.18 -15.32
N GLY A 324 -5.82 -27.37 -15.80
CA GLY A 324 -6.76 -28.38 -16.30
C GLY A 324 -7.68 -28.90 -15.19
N ASP A 325 -7.18 -29.10 -13.99
CA ASP A 325 -7.97 -29.57 -12.86
C ASP A 325 -8.93 -28.50 -12.35
N ILE A 326 -8.46 -27.23 -12.32
CA ILE A 326 -9.34 -26.07 -12.04
C ILE A 326 -10.46 -26.00 -13.07
N THR A 327 -10.14 -26.16 -14.35
CA THR A 327 -11.12 -26.15 -15.46
C THR A 327 -12.17 -27.25 -15.31
N ALA A 328 -11.74 -28.48 -14.97
CA ALA A 328 -12.63 -29.59 -14.72
C ALA A 328 -13.56 -29.36 -13.51
N ARG A 329 -13.02 -28.82 -12.41
CA ARG A 329 -13.79 -28.49 -11.20
C ARG A 329 -14.84 -27.40 -11.44
N LEU A 330 -14.53 -26.43 -12.30
CA LEU A 330 -15.46 -25.36 -12.67
C LEU A 330 -16.51 -25.78 -13.70
N GLY A 331 -16.36 -26.95 -14.33
CA GLY A 331 -17.27 -27.44 -15.38
C GLY A 331 -17.42 -26.45 -16.55
N SER A 332 -16.36 -25.69 -16.86
CA SER A 332 -16.42 -24.57 -17.78
C SER A 332 -15.43 -24.73 -18.93
N TYR A 333 -15.54 -23.87 -19.97
CA TYR A 333 -14.64 -23.92 -21.11
C TYR A 333 -13.29 -23.27 -20.79
N SER A 334 -12.19 -23.81 -21.32
CA SER A 334 -10.84 -23.36 -21.09
C SER A 334 -10.63 -21.87 -21.38
N GLN A 335 -11.29 -21.32 -22.40
CA GLN A 335 -11.19 -19.89 -22.76
C GLN A 335 -11.75 -19.00 -21.63
N TYR A 336 -12.88 -19.38 -21.07
CA TYR A 336 -13.51 -18.68 -19.94
C TYR A 336 -12.62 -18.73 -18.69
N VAL A 337 -12.11 -19.92 -18.34
CA VAL A 337 -11.22 -20.11 -17.20
C VAL A 337 -9.94 -19.28 -17.35
N ASN A 338 -9.35 -19.20 -18.57
CA ASN A 338 -8.18 -18.39 -18.82
C ASN A 338 -8.40 -16.88 -18.62
N GLN A 339 -9.60 -16.36 -18.87
CA GLN A 339 -9.92 -14.97 -18.61
C GLN A 339 -9.82 -14.65 -17.09
N TYR A 340 -10.41 -15.49 -16.25
CA TYR A 340 -10.32 -15.32 -14.79
C TYR A 340 -8.92 -15.57 -14.25
N ARG A 341 -8.24 -16.59 -14.81
CA ARG A 341 -6.82 -16.85 -14.50
C ARG A 341 -5.97 -15.60 -14.71
N ASN A 342 -6.04 -15.00 -15.89
CA ASN A 342 -5.23 -13.81 -16.20
C ASN A 342 -5.61 -12.65 -15.30
N ARG A 343 -6.89 -12.39 -15.08
CA ARG A 343 -7.37 -11.35 -14.16
C ARG A 343 -6.84 -11.55 -12.73
N LEU A 344 -6.88 -12.77 -12.21
CA LEU A 344 -6.41 -13.07 -10.86
C LEU A 344 -4.88 -13.01 -10.75
N ILE A 345 -4.14 -13.32 -11.83
CA ILE A 345 -2.70 -13.12 -11.92
C ILE A 345 -2.40 -11.61 -11.94
N ASP A 346 -3.04 -10.85 -12.83
CA ASP A 346 -2.83 -9.41 -12.97
C ASP A 346 -3.19 -8.65 -11.69
N SER A 347 -4.25 -9.10 -11.01
CA SER A 347 -4.64 -8.55 -9.69
C SER A 347 -3.78 -9.08 -8.54
N GLY A 348 -2.89 -10.02 -8.81
CA GLY A 348 -1.89 -10.52 -7.87
C GLY A 348 -2.41 -11.49 -6.81
N TYR A 349 -3.59 -12.06 -6.95
CA TYR A 349 -4.10 -13.10 -6.04
C TYR A 349 -3.49 -14.47 -6.29
N VAL A 350 -3.10 -14.70 -7.54
CA VAL A 350 -2.55 -15.95 -8.05
C VAL A 350 -1.28 -15.64 -8.83
N GLN A 351 -0.33 -16.57 -8.83
CA GLN A 351 0.87 -16.47 -9.65
C GLN A 351 1.16 -17.78 -10.39
N PRO A 352 1.77 -17.72 -11.59
CA PRO A 352 2.24 -18.90 -12.28
C PRO A 352 3.28 -19.65 -11.45
N ASP A 353 3.23 -20.98 -11.47
CA ASP A 353 4.18 -21.86 -10.78
C ASP A 353 4.63 -23.00 -11.69
N GLY A 354 5.32 -22.63 -12.74
CA GLY A 354 5.70 -23.54 -13.82
C GLY A 354 4.62 -23.64 -14.92
N TYR A 355 4.88 -24.48 -15.91
CA TYR A 355 3.99 -24.63 -17.05
C TYR A 355 2.66 -25.29 -16.68
N GLY A 356 1.58 -24.54 -16.83
CA GLY A 356 0.22 -25.03 -16.56
C GLY A 356 -0.17 -25.13 -15.08
N TYR A 357 0.64 -24.61 -14.16
CA TYR A 357 0.37 -24.58 -12.73
C TYR A 357 0.22 -23.17 -12.20
N LEU A 358 -0.59 -23.04 -11.15
CA LEU A 358 -0.84 -21.81 -10.41
C LEU A 358 -0.65 -22.06 -8.93
N ARG A 359 -0.22 -21.04 -8.20
CA ARG A 359 -0.23 -21.01 -6.73
C ARG A 359 -0.83 -19.71 -6.20
N PHE A 360 -1.28 -19.71 -4.97
CA PHE A 360 -1.73 -18.49 -4.30
C PHE A 360 -0.54 -17.53 -4.11
N ALA A 361 -0.72 -16.27 -4.52
CA ALA A 361 0.28 -15.24 -4.31
C ALA A 361 0.27 -14.72 -2.86
N LEU A 362 -0.92 -14.63 -2.23
CA LEU A 362 -1.04 -14.31 -0.81
C LEU A 362 -0.85 -15.57 0.05
N PRO A 363 0.05 -15.52 1.05
CA PRO A 363 0.17 -16.62 2.00
C PRO A 363 -1.14 -16.81 2.75
N TYR A 364 -1.46 -18.05 3.07
CA TYR A 364 -2.64 -18.45 3.84
C TYR A 364 -4.00 -18.22 3.18
N LEU A 365 -4.10 -17.59 1.99
CA LEU A 365 -5.38 -17.41 1.31
C LEU A 365 -6.03 -18.75 0.95
N GLY A 366 -5.27 -19.71 0.43
CA GLY A 366 -5.77 -21.06 0.16
C GLY A 366 -6.24 -21.78 1.42
N ALA A 367 -5.48 -21.70 2.51
CA ALA A 367 -5.86 -22.28 3.79
C ALA A 367 -7.14 -21.64 4.35
N TYR A 368 -7.28 -20.32 4.23
CA TYR A 368 -8.51 -19.60 4.60
C TYR A 368 -9.70 -20.10 3.81
N ILE A 369 -9.59 -20.21 2.49
CA ILE A 369 -10.68 -20.67 1.62
C ILE A 369 -11.10 -22.11 1.96
N ARG A 370 -10.15 -23.02 2.21
CA ARG A 370 -10.45 -24.40 2.67
C ARG A 370 -11.20 -24.37 3.99
N SER A 371 -10.81 -23.54 4.94
CA SER A 371 -11.50 -23.45 6.24
C SER A 371 -12.95 -23.00 6.14
N LEU A 372 -13.32 -22.27 5.07
CA LEU A 372 -14.72 -21.92 4.81
C LEU A 372 -15.54 -23.11 4.31
N THR A 373 -14.91 -24.02 3.56
CA THR A 373 -15.57 -25.23 3.04
C THR A 373 -15.82 -26.25 4.16
N ASP A 374 -14.87 -26.38 5.09
CA ASP A 374 -14.95 -27.30 6.22
C ASP A 374 -16.01 -26.87 7.28
N ARG A 375 -16.30 -25.57 7.35
CA ARG A 375 -17.32 -25.03 8.30
C ARG A 375 -18.76 -25.24 7.83
N GLY A 376 -19.00 -25.74 6.61
CA GLY A 376 -20.34 -25.79 5.99
C GLY A 376 -20.86 -24.37 5.66
N PRO A 377 -21.97 -24.23 4.92
CA PRO A 377 -22.62 -22.94 4.78
C PRO A 377 -22.97 -22.45 6.19
N ALA A 378 -22.41 -21.30 6.59
CA ALA A 378 -22.81 -20.65 7.83
C ALA A 378 -24.32 -20.53 7.81
N SER A 379 -25.00 -21.10 8.81
CA SER A 379 -26.39 -20.80 9.03
C SER A 379 -26.55 -19.31 9.00
N ALA A 380 -27.38 -18.79 8.09
CA ALA A 380 -27.74 -17.39 8.10
C ALA A 380 -28.12 -17.03 9.55
N PRO A 381 -27.70 -15.87 10.08
CA PRO A 381 -28.20 -15.44 11.37
C PRO A 381 -29.73 -15.52 11.27
N ASP A 382 -30.36 -16.19 12.26
CA ASP A 382 -31.80 -16.17 12.44
C ASP A 382 -32.23 -14.72 12.63
N ASP A 383 -32.51 -14.03 11.52
CA ASP A 383 -33.20 -12.74 11.52
C ASP A 383 -34.66 -12.99 11.89
N ASP A 384 -34.88 -13.37 13.15
CA ASP A 384 -36.20 -13.35 13.75
C ASP A 384 -36.60 -11.88 14.04
N TRP A 385 -37.04 -11.19 12.99
CA TRP A 385 -37.61 -9.86 13.07
C TRP A 385 -38.98 -9.80 13.73
N SER A 386 -39.52 -10.94 14.18
CA SER A 386 -40.84 -11.01 14.87
C SER A 386 -40.82 -10.45 16.30
N ALA A 387 -39.62 -10.15 16.85
CA ALA A 387 -39.47 -9.68 18.23
C ALA A 387 -39.54 -8.15 18.39
N TYR A 388 -39.67 -7.36 17.32
CA TYR A 388 -39.81 -5.91 17.43
C TYR A 388 -41.30 -5.50 17.32
N PRO A 389 -41.86 -4.85 18.35
CA PRO A 389 -43.24 -4.34 18.25
C PRO A 389 -43.29 -3.22 17.20
N PRO A 390 -44.42 -3.07 16.46
CA PRO A 390 -44.56 -2.01 15.47
C PRO A 390 -44.50 -0.62 16.14
N PRO A 391 -44.01 0.42 15.42
CA PRO A 391 -43.99 1.75 15.96
C PRO A 391 -45.40 2.22 16.28
N LEU A 392 -45.57 2.76 17.47
CA LEU A 392 -46.82 3.40 17.90
C LEU A 392 -47.10 4.60 16.97
N THR A 393 -48.30 4.61 16.41
CA THR A 393 -48.90 5.63 15.56
C THR A 393 -48.94 7.01 16.22
#